data_e7a885bf72da1e7f6ca9a16f4ac96106
#
_entry.id   e7a885bf72da1e7f6ca9a16f4ac96106
#
_cell.length_a   1.000
_cell.length_b   1.000
_cell.length_c   1.000
_cell.angle_alpha   90.00
_cell.angle_beta   90.00
_cell.angle_gamma   90.00
#
_symmetry.space_group_name_H-M   'P 1'
#
loop_
_entity.id
_entity.type
_entity.pdbx_description
1 polymer ?
#
loop_
_entity_poly.entity_id
_entity_poly.type
_entity_poly.pdbx_seq_one_letter_code
_entity_poly.pdbx_strand_id
1 'polypeptide(L)'
;VVVPYQKSQNVDHLRRGALAKWASRSAIILIAGLGIHAGCDARELDPAKTYLPATRFSIIDVVPPAPVQGDARYDADREIFLKTRGLQNSDRWRLATRDVSERPADLLQDFSGPAGLNLTPQNAPRLTALLVTAAADTARVNNEAKNYFRRQRPFKIDAGPICQPAAEVSDSYDYPSGHTTRGWTWASLLAQLLPGRASQILARGRAYGESRIVCGVHNASAVEAGRLSASATLTVMQRSPRFQADMAAALRELDRLKRQAAANSIIGTPGDQIIPSIFTPQNHPERVGR
;
A
#
# COMPACT_ATOMS: atom_id res chain seq x y z
N VAL A 1 -19.92 -23.80 23.31
CA VAL A 1 -19.37 -25.16 23.40
C VAL A 1 -17.87 -25.03 23.12
N VAL A 2 -17.08 -25.13 24.17
CA VAL A 2 -15.61 -25.05 24.14
C VAL A 2 -15.09 -26.47 23.97
N VAL A 3 -14.28 -26.71 22.95
CA VAL A 3 -13.59 -27.98 22.75
C VAL A 3 -12.12 -27.80 23.16
N PRO A 4 -11.58 -28.57 24.09
CA PRO A 4 -10.18 -28.40 24.51
C PRO A 4 -9.19 -29.13 23.59
N TYR A 5 -8.06 -28.48 23.36
CA TYR A 5 -6.91 -28.98 22.61
C TYR A 5 -6.14 -30.00 23.46
N GLN A 6 -6.00 -31.21 22.96
CA GLN A 6 -5.26 -32.30 23.60
C GLN A 6 -3.79 -32.30 23.17
N LYS A 7 -2.92 -32.22 24.20
CA LYS A 7 -1.46 -32.34 24.11
C LYS A 7 -1.10 -33.83 24.05
N SER A 8 -0.44 -34.27 22.98
CA SER A 8 0.18 -35.62 22.95
C SER A 8 1.61 -35.54 23.41
N GLN A 9 1.89 -36.18 24.53
CA GLN A 9 3.22 -36.61 24.97
C GLN A 9 3.41 -38.09 24.59
N ASN A 10 4.61 -38.42 24.20
CA ASN A 10 5.27 -39.72 24.43
C ASN A 10 6.42 -39.87 23.40
N VAL A 11 7.59 -40.39 23.62
CA VAL A 11 8.12 -41.29 24.70
C VAL A 11 9.64 -41.25 24.61
N ASP A 12 10.30 -41.22 25.76
CA ASP A 12 11.67 -41.68 25.94
C ASP A 12 11.79 -43.18 25.66
N HIS A 13 12.93 -43.62 25.17
CA HIS A 13 13.66 -44.80 25.66
C HIS A 13 14.92 -45.16 24.85
N LEU A 14 16.06 -45.14 25.56
CA LEU A 14 17.07 -46.21 25.69
C LEU A 14 18.05 -46.38 24.47
N ARG A 15 19.34 -46.55 24.63
CA ARG A 15 20.23 -47.13 25.62
C ARG A 15 21.70 -46.85 25.36
N ARG A 16 22.46 -46.83 26.41
CA ARG A 16 23.87 -46.98 26.67
C ARG A 16 24.65 -48.02 25.83
N GLY A 17 25.95 -47.72 25.66
CA GLY A 17 27.05 -48.68 25.48
C GLY A 17 27.99 -48.27 24.36
N ALA A 18 29.24 -48.05 24.46
CA ALA A 18 30.35 -48.65 25.08
C ALA A 18 31.60 -47.80 24.82
N LEU A 19 32.47 -47.75 25.82
CA LEU A 19 33.81 -47.18 25.76
C LEU A 19 34.75 -48.00 24.86
N ALA A 20 35.50 -47.34 24.00
CA ALA A 20 36.79 -47.86 23.54
C ALA A 20 37.80 -46.71 23.46
N LYS A 21 38.82 -46.79 24.33
CA LYS A 21 40.01 -45.96 24.35
C LYS A 21 40.87 -46.31 23.14
N TRP A 22 41.36 -45.33 22.39
CA TRP A 22 42.65 -45.36 21.73
C TRP A 22 43.25 -43.96 21.71
N ALA A 23 44.38 -43.87 22.32
CA ALA A 23 45.23 -42.66 22.29
C ALA A 23 46.16 -42.75 21.08
N SER A 24 46.34 -41.65 20.35
CA SER A 24 47.66 -41.15 20.01
C SER A 24 47.67 -39.97 19.03
N ARG A 25 48.47 -38.99 19.40
CA ARG A 25 49.30 -38.04 18.59
C ARG A 25 48.62 -36.91 17.85
N SER A 26 48.69 -35.78 18.48
CA SER A 26 49.07 -34.43 18.00
C SER A 26 49.20 -34.20 16.46
N ALA A 27 48.30 -33.38 15.92
CA ALA A 27 48.63 -32.38 14.91
C ALA A 27 47.64 -31.22 15.12
N ILE A 28 48.15 -30.11 15.64
CA ILE A 28 47.42 -28.84 15.73
C ILE A 28 47.37 -28.26 14.31
N ILE A 29 46.27 -28.44 13.62
CA ILE A 29 45.96 -27.64 12.42
C ILE A 29 45.00 -26.53 12.87
N LEU A 30 45.55 -25.33 12.98
CA LEU A 30 44.74 -24.12 13.12
C LEU A 30 43.99 -23.93 11.80
N ILE A 31 42.75 -24.45 11.71
CA ILE A 31 41.82 -24.05 10.69
C ILE A 31 41.12 -22.82 11.25
N ALA A 32 41.54 -21.64 10.78
CA ALA A 32 40.79 -20.42 10.91
C ALA A 32 39.44 -20.64 10.22
N GLY A 33 38.43 -21.05 10.98
CA GLY A 33 37.06 -21.14 10.53
C GLY A 33 36.55 -19.74 10.21
N LEU A 34 36.58 -19.33 8.92
CA LEU A 34 35.68 -18.29 8.45
C LEU A 34 34.26 -18.79 8.63
N GLY A 35 33.68 -18.47 9.78
CA GLY A 35 32.26 -18.54 9.99
C GLY A 35 31.59 -17.54 9.07
N ILE A 36 31.13 -18.01 7.89
CA ILE A 36 30.18 -17.27 7.09
C ILE A 36 28.86 -17.31 7.88
N HIS A 37 28.72 -16.37 8.80
CA HIS A 37 27.41 -16.00 9.28
C HIS A 37 26.71 -15.37 8.08
N ALA A 38 25.82 -16.13 7.44
CA ALA A 38 24.78 -15.56 6.59
C ALA A 38 23.85 -14.75 7.51
N GLY A 39 24.34 -13.57 7.93
CA GLY A 39 23.52 -12.54 8.50
C GLY A 39 22.50 -12.18 7.44
N CYS A 40 21.21 -12.39 7.70
CA CYS A 40 20.16 -11.64 7.04
C CYS A 40 20.54 -10.16 7.20
N ASP A 41 21.05 -9.58 6.13
CA ASP A 41 21.23 -8.12 6.01
C ASP A 41 19.83 -7.50 6.09
N ALA A 42 19.36 -7.28 7.30
CA ALA A 42 18.41 -6.21 7.56
C ALA A 42 19.19 -4.93 7.24
N ARG A 43 19.13 -4.49 5.97
CA ARG A 43 19.71 -3.21 5.56
C ARG A 43 19.16 -2.18 6.52
N GLU A 44 20.02 -1.70 7.40
CA GLU A 44 19.70 -0.65 8.36
C GLU A 44 19.18 0.54 7.55
N LEU A 45 17.91 0.88 7.78
CA LEU A 45 17.26 1.96 7.05
C LEU A 45 18.00 3.25 7.39
N ASP A 46 18.51 3.93 6.39
CA ASP A 46 19.10 5.26 6.55
C ASP A 46 18.03 6.19 7.16
N PRO A 47 18.17 6.61 8.42
CA PRO A 47 17.18 7.48 9.09
C PRO A 47 16.94 8.79 8.34
N ALA A 48 17.86 9.20 7.48
CA ALA A 48 17.72 10.36 6.61
C ALA A 48 16.77 10.11 5.42
N LYS A 49 16.37 8.85 5.18
CA LYS A 49 15.53 8.46 4.02
C LYS A 49 14.19 7.83 4.39
N THR A 50 13.87 7.71 5.68
CA THR A 50 12.65 7.07 6.16
C THR A 50 11.98 7.87 7.27
N TYR A 51 10.67 7.73 7.43
CA TYR A 51 9.89 8.22 8.56
C TYR A 51 9.59 7.11 9.58
N LEU A 52 9.88 5.86 9.24
CA LEU A 52 9.60 4.75 10.12
C LEU A 52 10.65 4.65 11.23
N PRO A 53 10.21 4.34 12.47
CA PRO A 53 11.13 4.11 13.57
C PRO A 53 11.94 2.84 13.34
N ALA A 54 13.08 2.75 14.03
CA ALA A 54 13.90 1.53 14.05
C ALA A 54 13.18 0.34 14.74
N THR A 55 12.11 0.61 15.51
CA THR A 55 11.30 -0.44 16.15
C THR A 55 10.54 -1.25 15.12
N ARG A 56 10.47 -2.56 15.33
CA ARG A 56 9.76 -3.47 14.42
C ARG A 56 8.26 -3.14 14.40
N PHE A 57 7.76 -2.85 13.20
CA PHE A 57 6.33 -2.75 12.90
C PHE A 57 6.00 -3.80 11.85
N SER A 58 5.11 -4.75 12.17
CA SER A 58 4.68 -5.81 11.27
C SER A 58 3.29 -5.51 10.74
N ILE A 59 3.18 -5.25 9.46
CA ILE A 59 1.88 -5.05 8.80
C ILE A 59 1.11 -6.37 8.63
N ILE A 60 1.80 -7.50 8.67
CA ILE A 60 1.20 -8.84 8.58
C ILE A 60 0.25 -9.09 9.74
N ASP A 61 0.56 -8.53 10.92
CA ASP A 61 -0.27 -8.65 12.13
C ASP A 61 -1.49 -7.71 12.12
N VAL A 62 -1.54 -6.77 11.19
CA VAL A 62 -2.60 -5.74 11.09
C VAL A 62 -3.59 -6.03 9.96
N VAL A 63 -3.09 -6.41 8.79
CA VAL A 63 -3.97 -6.72 7.66
C VAL A 63 -4.57 -8.12 7.82
N PRO A 64 -5.88 -8.31 7.51
CA PRO A 64 -6.47 -9.65 7.52
C PRO A 64 -5.71 -10.61 6.61
N PRO A 65 -5.77 -11.92 6.83
CA PRO A 65 -5.25 -12.89 5.88
C PRO A 65 -5.84 -12.70 4.47
N ALA A 66 -5.01 -12.91 3.45
CA ALA A 66 -5.49 -12.89 2.07
C ALA A 66 -6.56 -13.95 1.87
N PRO A 67 -7.72 -13.63 1.22
CA PRO A 67 -8.74 -14.61 0.95
C PRO A 67 -8.23 -15.77 0.09
N VAL A 68 -8.62 -17.00 0.45
CA VAL A 68 -8.29 -18.23 -0.28
C VAL A 68 -9.54 -18.90 -0.83
N GLN A 69 -9.38 -19.80 -1.80
CA GLN A 69 -10.49 -20.54 -2.39
C GLN A 69 -11.30 -21.25 -1.29
N GLY A 70 -12.62 -21.10 -1.33
CA GLY A 70 -13.56 -21.57 -0.30
C GLY A 70 -13.97 -20.51 0.72
N ASP A 71 -13.29 -19.36 0.78
CA ASP A 71 -13.73 -18.22 1.58
C ASP A 71 -14.80 -17.40 0.85
N ALA A 72 -15.84 -16.94 1.55
CA ALA A 72 -16.85 -16.04 0.99
C ALA A 72 -16.23 -14.72 0.43
N ARG A 73 -15.13 -14.24 1.03
CA ARG A 73 -14.39 -13.07 0.53
C ARG A 73 -13.68 -13.36 -0.79
N TYR A 74 -13.21 -14.59 -0.99
CA TYR A 74 -12.61 -15.01 -2.27
C TYR A 74 -13.66 -15.05 -3.37
N ASP A 75 -14.83 -15.60 -3.08
CA ASP A 75 -15.93 -15.68 -4.04
C ASP A 75 -16.45 -14.29 -4.42
N ALA A 76 -16.59 -13.39 -3.44
CA ALA A 76 -16.95 -11.98 -3.67
C ALA A 76 -15.88 -11.25 -4.53
N ASP A 77 -14.60 -11.44 -4.27
CA ASP A 77 -13.52 -10.88 -5.07
C ASP A 77 -13.61 -11.31 -6.53
N ARG A 78 -13.88 -12.59 -6.75
CA ARG A 78 -14.00 -13.18 -8.08
C ARG A 78 -15.23 -12.66 -8.84
N GLU A 79 -16.38 -12.55 -8.15
CA GLU A 79 -17.60 -11.95 -8.73
C GLU A 79 -17.35 -10.50 -9.14
N ILE A 80 -16.73 -9.70 -8.28
CA ILE A 80 -16.39 -8.31 -8.56
C ILE A 80 -15.43 -8.20 -9.76
N PHE A 81 -14.41 -9.05 -9.82
CA PHE A 81 -13.51 -9.10 -10.97
C PHE A 81 -14.28 -9.33 -12.26
N LEU A 82 -15.07 -10.39 -12.34
CA LEU A 82 -15.84 -10.75 -13.53
C LEU A 82 -16.80 -9.61 -13.94
N LYS A 83 -17.54 -9.06 -12.99
CA LYS A 83 -18.49 -7.96 -13.22
C LYS A 83 -17.80 -6.70 -13.77
N THR A 84 -16.65 -6.35 -13.24
CA THR A 84 -15.93 -5.13 -13.66
C THR A 84 -15.27 -5.25 -15.02
N ARG A 85 -15.18 -6.44 -15.63
CA ARG A 85 -14.73 -6.62 -17.02
C ARG A 85 -15.70 -5.96 -18.01
N GLY A 86 -16.98 -5.87 -17.68
CA GLY A 86 -17.98 -5.13 -18.47
C GLY A 86 -17.77 -3.62 -18.53
N LEU A 87 -16.84 -3.07 -17.73
CA LEU A 87 -16.47 -1.65 -17.79
C LEU A 87 -15.43 -1.32 -18.87
N GLN A 88 -14.94 -2.32 -19.61
CA GLN A 88 -13.98 -2.08 -20.69
C GLN A 88 -14.52 -0.99 -21.66
N ASN A 89 -13.64 -0.08 -22.07
CA ASN A 89 -13.92 1.06 -22.95
C ASN A 89 -14.84 2.16 -22.38
N SER A 90 -15.32 2.04 -21.13
CA SER A 90 -16.07 3.11 -20.44
C SER A 90 -15.14 4.24 -19.97
N ASP A 91 -15.74 5.36 -19.54
CA ASP A 91 -15.00 6.46 -18.89
C ASP A 91 -14.29 5.99 -17.63
N ARG A 92 -14.92 5.08 -16.87
CA ARG A 92 -14.33 4.50 -15.67
C ARG A 92 -13.09 3.64 -15.99
N TRP A 93 -13.12 2.92 -17.10
CA TRP A 93 -11.96 2.18 -17.59
C TRP A 93 -10.84 3.14 -18.05
N ARG A 94 -11.18 4.19 -18.79
CA ARG A 94 -10.21 5.22 -19.20
C ARG A 94 -9.52 5.86 -18.01
N LEU A 95 -10.28 6.17 -16.95
CA LEU A 95 -9.70 6.64 -15.69
C LEU A 95 -8.77 5.60 -15.09
N ALA A 96 -9.17 4.32 -15.03
CA ALA A 96 -8.35 3.24 -14.48
C ALA A 96 -7.03 3.07 -15.25
N THR A 97 -7.04 3.27 -16.56
CA THR A 97 -5.85 3.25 -17.41
C THR A 97 -4.90 4.42 -17.10
N ARG A 98 -5.43 5.63 -16.89
CA ARG A 98 -4.61 6.78 -16.47
C ARG A 98 -4.00 6.56 -15.07
N ASP A 99 -4.77 5.98 -14.16
CA ASP A 99 -4.35 5.67 -12.78
C ASP A 99 -3.28 4.56 -12.69
N VAL A 100 -2.83 4.00 -13.80
CA VAL A 100 -1.66 3.10 -13.84
C VAL A 100 -0.37 3.84 -13.50
N SER A 101 -0.29 5.13 -13.84
CA SER A 101 0.90 5.92 -13.56
C SER A 101 1.11 6.13 -12.06
N GLU A 102 2.35 5.91 -11.61
CA GLU A 102 2.81 6.19 -10.25
C GLU A 102 3.82 7.36 -10.21
N ARG A 103 4.00 8.07 -11.32
CA ARG A 103 4.91 9.21 -11.37
C ARG A 103 4.41 10.33 -10.46
N PRO A 104 5.28 10.96 -9.64
CA PRO A 104 4.86 12.01 -8.72
C PRO A 104 4.13 13.19 -9.40
N ALA A 105 4.54 13.57 -10.61
CA ALA A 105 3.88 14.64 -11.35
C ALA A 105 2.43 14.30 -11.73
N ASP A 106 2.18 13.05 -12.15
CA ASP A 106 0.84 12.61 -12.55
C ASP A 106 -0.08 12.50 -11.33
N LEU A 107 0.42 11.95 -10.20
CA LEU A 107 -0.36 11.91 -8.97
C LEU A 107 -0.68 13.31 -8.44
N LEU A 108 0.27 14.26 -8.47
CA LEU A 108 0.00 15.64 -8.07
C LEU A 108 -1.08 16.26 -8.95
N GLN A 109 -1.02 16.03 -10.26
CA GLN A 109 -2.05 16.50 -11.17
C GLN A 109 -3.42 15.89 -10.85
N ASP A 110 -3.48 14.60 -10.58
CA ASP A 110 -4.69 13.88 -10.22
C ASP A 110 -5.34 14.39 -8.91
N PHE A 111 -4.53 14.85 -7.97
CA PHE A 111 -5.00 15.44 -6.72
C PHE A 111 -5.19 16.96 -6.79
N SER A 112 -4.76 17.64 -7.86
CA SER A 112 -4.87 19.10 -7.98
C SER A 112 -6.31 19.60 -7.91
N GLY A 113 -7.23 19.01 -8.69
CA GLY A 113 -8.65 19.35 -8.65
C GLY A 113 -9.28 19.11 -7.28
N PRO A 114 -9.19 17.90 -6.71
CA PRO A 114 -9.65 17.61 -5.35
C PRO A 114 -9.07 18.54 -4.26
N ALA A 115 -7.80 18.93 -4.40
CA ALA A 115 -7.14 19.86 -3.48
C ALA A 115 -7.57 21.33 -3.66
N GLY A 116 -8.17 21.66 -4.83
CA GLY A 116 -8.48 23.04 -5.22
C GLY A 116 -7.23 23.91 -5.46
N LEU A 117 -6.12 23.27 -5.83
CA LEU A 117 -4.83 23.91 -6.08
C LEU A 117 -4.16 23.28 -7.29
N ASN A 118 -3.49 24.05 -8.12
CA ASN A 118 -2.62 23.50 -9.16
C ASN A 118 -1.30 23.05 -8.49
N LEU A 119 -1.12 21.74 -8.35
CA LEU A 119 0.05 21.12 -7.69
C LEU A 119 0.99 20.52 -8.72
N THR A 120 2.25 20.93 -8.68
CA THR A 120 3.33 20.35 -9.49
C THR A 120 4.58 20.14 -8.63
N PRO A 121 5.52 19.26 -9.02
CA PRO A 121 6.78 19.11 -8.29
C PRO A 121 7.57 20.43 -8.21
N GLN A 122 7.39 21.33 -9.17
CA GLN A 122 8.12 22.60 -9.22
C GLN A 122 7.56 23.65 -8.27
N ASN A 123 6.23 23.74 -8.10
CA ASN A 123 5.63 24.73 -7.22
C ASN A 123 5.39 24.23 -5.78
N ALA A 124 5.41 22.89 -5.59
CA ALA A 124 5.22 22.22 -4.30
C ALA A 124 6.33 21.20 -3.99
N PRO A 125 7.62 21.58 -4.01
CA PRO A 125 8.73 20.63 -3.83
C PRO A 125 8.78 20.01 -2.42
N ARG A 126 8.38 20.75 -1.36
CA ARG A 126 8.33 20.20 0.00
C ARG A 126 7.23 19.17 0.16
N LEU A 127 6.04 19.50 -0.35
CA LEU A 127 4.92 18.56 -0.41
C LEU A 127 5.32 17.30 -1.21
N THR A 128 5.92 17.48 -2.38
CA THR A 128 6.35 16.35 -3.22
C THR A 128 7.33 15.43 -2.48
N ALA A 129 8.34 16.00 -1.83
CA ALA A 129 9.32 15.23 -1.05
C ALA A 129 8.67 14.44 0.08
N LEU A 130 7.75 15.07 0.85
CA LEU A 130 6.98 14.41 1.90
C LEU A 130 6.19 13.22 1.35
N LEU A 131 5.40 13.45 0.29
CA LEU A 131 4.52 12.42 -0.29
C LEU A 131 5.31 11.24 -0.87
N VAL A 132 6.43 11.52 -1.55
CA VAL A 132 7.30 10.49 -2.14
C VAL A 132 7.95 9.65 -1.04
N THR A 133 8.48 10.30 0.01
CA THR A 133 9.13 9.60 1.13
C THR A 133 8.13 8.72 1.89
N ALA A 134 6.96 9.26 2.23
CA ALA A 134 5.93 8.50 2.93
C ALA A 134 5.41 7.33 2.08
N ALA A 135 5.23 7.54 0.76
CA ALA A 135 4.82 6.47 -0.15
C ALA A 135 5.88 5.38 -0.30
N ALA A 136 7.16 5.71 -0.27
CA ALA A 136 8.24 4.73 -0.29
C ALA A 136 8.22 3.86 0.97
N ASP A 137 8.02 4.45 2.14
CA ASP A 137 7.91 3.73 3.40
C ASP A 137 6.67 2.81 3.44
N THR A 138 5.50 3.32 3.07
CA THR A 138 4.28 2.51 3.02
C THR A 138 4.38 1.39 1.99
N ALA A 139 5.03 1.62 0.85
CA ALA A 139 5.27 0.59 -0.16
C ALA A 139 6.20 -0.52 0.37
N ARG A 140 7.26 -0.17 1.10
CA ARG A 140 8.18 -1.13 1.71
C ARG A 140 7.45 -2.04 2.69
N VAL A 141 6.70 -1.47 3.63
CA VAL A 141 5.90 -2.21 4.60
C VAL A 141 4.86 -3.09 3.90
N ASN A 142 4.16 -2.55 2.90
CA ASN A 142 3.17 -3.31 2.12
C ASN A 142 3.79 -4.49 1.37
N ASN A 143 5.03 -4.34 0.87
CA ASN A 143 5.73 -5.42 0.17
C ASN A 143 6.13 -6.58 1.10
N GLU A 144 6.34 -6.34 2.39
CA GLU A 144 6.53 -7.41 3.38
C GLU A 144 5.30 -8.32 3.44
N ALA A 145 4.09 -7.75 3.57
CA ALA A 145 2.84 -8.50 3.54
C ALA A 145 2.60 -9.17 2.18
N LYS A 146 2.90 -8.47 1.08
CA LYS A 146 2.78 -9.01 -0.28
C LYS A 146 3.62 -10.28 -0.47
N ASN A 147 4.86 -10.26 0.00
CA ASN A 147 5.78 -11.40 -0.06
C ASN A 147 5.40 -12.53 0.91
N TYR A 148 4.72 -12.22 2.00
CA TYR A 148 4.21 -13.20 2.95
C TYR A 148 2.99 -13.94 2.39
N PHE A 149 1.94 -13.20 1.93
CA PHE A 149 0.68 -13.79 1.48
C PHE A 149 0.76 -14.43 0.09
N ARG A 150 1.57 -13.92 -0.82
CA ARG A 150 1.84 -14.45 -2.18
C ARG A 150 0.60 -14.76 -2.99
N ARG A 151 -0.49 -14.02 -2.77
CA ARG A 151 -1.76 -14.24 -3.49
C ARG A 151 -1.59 -13.94 -4.97
N GLN A 152 -2.08 -14.83 -5.82
CA GLN A 152 -2.12 -14.62 -7.27
C GLN A 152 -3.06 -13.47 -7.64
N ARG A 153 -2.72 -12.76 -8.71
CA ARG A 153 -3.57 -11.70 -9.27
C ARG A 153 -4.79 -12.27 -9.97
N PRO A 154 -5.95 -11.55 -9.98
CA PRO A 154 -7.20 -12.07 -10.53
C PRO A 154 -7.09 -12.47 -12.01
N PHE A 155 -6.40 -11.72 -12.86
CA PHE A 155 -6.23 -12.03 -14.28
C PHE A 155 -5.39 -13.29 -14.56
N LYS A 156 -4.73 -13.86 -13.55
CA LYS A 156 -4.04 -15.16 -13.63
C LYS A 156 -4.97 -16.34 -13.28
N ILE A 157 -6.13 -16.05 -12.73
CA ILE A 157 -7.11 -17.02 -12.26
C ILE A 157 -8.29 -17.08 -13.22
N ASP A 158 -8.85 -15.93 -13.56
CA ASP A 158 -10.00 -15.79 -14.46
C ASP A 158 -9.62 -14.99 -15.70
N ALA A 159 -10.12 -15.38 -16.86
CA ALA A 159 -9.91 -14.67 -18.10
C ALA A 159 -10.67 -13.33 -18.12
N GLY A 160 -10.06 -12.34 -18.77
CA GLY A 160 -10.69 -11.04 -18.98
C GLY A 160 -9.68 -9.95 -19.32
N PRO A 161 -10.13 -8.84 -19.89
CA PRO A 161 -9.25 -7.72 -20.23
C PRO A 161 -8.66 -7.06 -19.00
N ILE A 162 -7.42 -6.59 -19.10
CA ILE A 162 -6.76 -5.73 -18.12
C ILE A 162 -6.29 -4.44 -18.79
N CYS A 163 -6.20 -3.33 -18.02
CA CYS A 163 -5.96 -2.00 -18.58
C CYS A 163 -4.46 -1.63 -18.72
N GLN A 164 -3.56 -2.56 -18.43
CA GLN A 164 -2.11 -2.39 -18.58
C GLN A 164 -1.46 -3.69 -19.05
N PRO A 165 -0.26 -3.67 -19.64
CA PRO A 165 0.44 -4.89 -20.04
C PRO A 165 0.63 -5.87 -18.88
N ALA A 166 0.27 -7.15 -19.09
CA ALA A 166 0.41 -8.17 -18.06
C ALA A 166 1.86 -8.33 -17.58
N ALA A 167 2.83 -8.18 -18.48
CA ALA A 167 4.26 -8.27 -18.16
C ALA A 167 4.70 -7.29 -17.05
N GLU A 168 4.07 -6.10 -16.94
CA GLU A 168 4.41 -5.10 -15.93
C GLU A 168 4.00 -5.53 -14.51
N VAL A 169 3.09 -6.49 -14.38
CA VAL A 169 2.51 -6.89 -13.08
C VAL A 169 2.61 -8.39 -12.81
N SER A 170 3.10 -9.18 -13.77
CA SER A 170 3.17 -10.64 -13.65
C SER A 170 4.06 -11.14 -12.52
N ASP A 171 5.15 -10.42 -12.23
CA ASP A 171 6.15 -10.82 -11.24
C ASP A 171 5.81 -10.34 -9.82
N SER A 172 4.64 -9.76 -9.65
CA SER A 172 4.19 -9.21 -8.36
C SER A 172 2.85 -9.82 -7.94
N TYR A 173 2.69 -9.99 -6.62
CA TYR A 173 1.48 -10.57 -6.03
C TYR A 173 0.32 -9.56 -5.94
N ASP A 174 -0.89 -10.10 -5.75
CA ASP A 174 -2.12 -9.33 -5.63
C ASP A 174 -2.23 -8.56 -4.31
N TYR A 175 -2.00 -9.23 -3.18
CA TYR A 175 -2.44 -8.80 -1.85
C TYR A 175 -1.29 -8.45 -0.92
N PRO A 176 -1.33 -7.28 -0.25
CA PRO A 176 -2.19 -6.11 -0.46
C PRO A 176 -1.80 -5.30 -1.71
N SER A 177 -2.71 -4.44 -2.22
CA SER A 177 -2.44 -3.63 -3.41
C SER A 177 -1.46 -2.47 -3.15
N GLY A 178 -0.30 -2.49 -3.81
CA GLY A 178 0.72 -1.43 -3.69
C GLY A 178 0.28 -0.08 -4.24
N HIS A 179 -0.39 -0.05 -5.41
CA HIS A 179 -0.97 1.18 -5.96
C HIS A 179 -1.97 1.83 -4.99
N THR A 180 -2.87 1.01 -4.43
CA THR A 180 -3.83 1.52 -3.45
C THR A 180 -3.12 2.08 -2.21
N THR A 181 -2.12 1.37 -1.70
CA THR A 181 -1.30 1.83 -0.57
C THR A 181 -0.69 3.20 -0.86
N ARG A 182 -0.09 3.39 -2.05
CA ARG A 182 0.48 4.68 -2.48
C ARG A 182 -0.58 5.77 -2.56
N GLY A 183 -1.66 5.55 -3.33
CA GLY A 183 -2.71 6.55 -3.53
C GLY A 183 -3.41 6.94 -2.24
N TRP A 184 -3.64 5.98 -1.33
CA TRP A 184 -4.24 6.25 -0.02
C TRP A 184 -3.29 6.99 0.93
N THR A 185 -1.99 6.71 0.87
CA THR A 185 -0.96 7.48 1.58
C THR A 185 -1.00 8.95 1.16
N TRP A 186 -0.99 9.21 -0.14
CA TRP A 186 -1.05 10.56 -0.69
C TRP A 186 -2.36 11.28 -0.29
N ALA A 187 -3.50 10.62 -0.48
CA ALA A 187 -4.80 11.18 -0.13
C ALA A 187 -4.89 11.51 1.36
N SER A 188 -4.41 10.61 2.24
CA SER A 188 -4.46 10.81 3.69
C SER A 188 -3.61 11.99 4.15
N LEU A 189 -2.40 12.15 3.60
CA LEU A 189 -1.53 13.27 3.93
C LEU A 189 -2.07 14.60 3.39
N LEU A 190 -2.54 14.62 2.14
CA LEU A 190 -3.16 15.81 1.55
C LEU A 190 -4.43 16.22 2.30
N ALA A 191 -5.27 15.26 2.74
CA ALA A 191 -6.46 15.56 3.53
C ALA A 191 -6.13 16.16 4.90
N GLN A 192 -5.04 15.72 5.55
CA GLN A 192 -4.55 16.31 6.78
C GLN A 192 -4.05 17.75 6.58
N LEU A 193 -3.35 18.00 5.47
CA LEU A 193 -2.80 19.32 5.12
C LEU A 193 -3.87 20.29 4.60
N LEU A 194 -4.97 19.78 4.05
CA LEU A 194 -6.06 20.54 3.43
C LEU A 194 -7.42 20.08 3.97
N PRO A 195 -7.71 20.26 5.27
CA PRO A 195 -8.91 19.68 5.92
C PRO A 195 -10.22 20.17 5.31
N GLY A 196 -10.29 21.39 4.78
CA GLY A 196 -11.45 21.91 4.06
C GLY A 196 -11.74 21.21 2.72
N ARG A 197 -10.80 20.40 2.21
CA ARG A 197 -10.94 19.61 0.98
C ARG A 197 -10.81 18.10 1.23
N ALA A 198 -10.84 17.66 2.49
CA ALA A 198 -10.56 16.28 2.87
C ALA A 198 -11.47 15.28 2.19
N SER A 199 -12.78 15.58 2.08
CA SER A 199 -13.74 14.67 1.45
C SER A 199 -13.45 14.43 -0.03
N GLN A 200 -13.14 15.47 -0.80
CA GLN A 200 -12.81 15.38 -2.21
C GLN A 200 -11.48 14.63 -2.42
N ILE A 201 -10.48 14.94 -1.61
CA ILE A 201 -9.16 14.32 -1.67
C ILE A 201 -9.25 12.82 -1.33
N LEU A 202 -9.93 12.46 -0.25
CA LEU A 202 -10.09 11.06 0.15
C LEU A 202 -10.96 10.27 -0.85
N ALA A 203 -11.98 10.90 -1.44
CA ALA A 203 -12.77 10.29 -2.52
C ALA A 203 -11.90 10.01 -3.76
N ARG A 204 -10.96 10.90 -4.13
CA ARG A 204 -9.99 10.65 -5.21
C ARG A 204 -9.04 9.51 -4.87
N GLY A 205 -8.51 9.47 -3.64
CA GLY A 205 -7.66 8.37 -3.17
C GLY A 205 -8.39 7.02 -3.18
N ARG A 206 -9.68 7.00 -2.80
CA ARG A 206 -10.54 5.81 -2.92
C ARG A 206 -10.68 5.38 -4.38
N ALA A 207 -11.03 6.30 -5.27
CA ALA A 207 -11.21 6.03 -6.71
C ALA A 207 -9.91 5.53 -7.37
N TYR A 208 -8.74 6.04 -6.96
CA TYR A 208 -7.43 5.57 -7.42
C TYR A 208 -7.19 4.09 -7.05
N GLY A 209 -7.54 3.68 -5.82
CA GLY A 209 -7.51 2.28 -5.41
C GLY A 209 -8.51 1.43 -6.20
N GLU A 210 -9.76 1.86 -6.34
CA GLU A 210 -10.80 1.17 -7.11
C GLU A 210 -10.44 1.03 -8.60
N SER A 211 -9.62 1.91 -9.15
CA SER A 211 -9.08 1.80 -10.50
C SER A 211 -8.29 0.51 -10.71
N ARG A 212 -7.71 -0.06 -9.67
CA ARG A 212 -6.98 -1.34 -9.78
C ARG A 212 -7.91 -2.53 -9.93
N ILE A 213 -9.14 -2.44 -9.38
CA ILE A 213 -10.21 -3.43 -9.57
C ILE A 213 -10.75 -3.34 -11.01
N VAL A 214 -11.06 -2.13 -11.44
CA VAL A 214 -11.54 -1.87 -12.82
C VAL A 214 -10.49 -2.27 -13.86
N CYS A 215 -9.23 -1.98 -13.60
CA CYS A 215 -8.10 -2.41 -14.43
C CYS A 215 -7.93 -3.94 -14.49
N GLY A 216 -8.48 -4.70 -13.53
CA GLY A 216 -8.40 -6.15 -13.49
C GLY A 216 -7.10 -6.71 -12.95
N VAL A 217 -6.30 -5.90 -12.28
CA VAL A 217 -4.98 -6.31 -11.78
C VAL A 217 -4.92 -6.54 -10.27
N HIS A 218 -5.97 -6.14 -9.55
CA HIS A 218 -6.14 -6.39 -8.13
C HIS A 218 -7.59 -6.75 -7.78
N ASN A 219 -7.74 -7.62 -6.79
CA ASN A 219 -9.03 -7.93 -6.18
C ASN A 219 -9.50 -6.81 -5.24
N ALA A 220 -10.80 -6.77 -4.95
CA ALA A 220 -11.38 -5.77 -4.05
C ALA A 220 -10.80 -5.87 -2.64
N SER A 221 -10.65 -7.08 -2.09
CA SER A 221 -10.03 -7.29 -0.78
C SER A 221 -8.57 -6.83 -0.73
N ALA A 222 -7.82 -6.94 -1.83
CA ALA A 222 -6.45 -6.45 -1.93
C ALA A 222 -6.39 -4.91 -1.89
N VAL A 223 -7.38 -4.24 -2.48
CA VAL A 223 -7.54 -2.78 -2.43
C VAL A 223 -7.86 -2.32 -1.01
N GLU A 224 -8.79 -2.97 -0.32
CA GLU A 224 -9.11 -2.64 1.08
C GLU A 224 -7.91 -2.86 2.00
N ALA A 225 -7.20 -3.98 1.87
CA ALA A 225 -5.99 -4.26 2.63
C ALA A 225 -4.88 -3.23 2.34
N GLY A 226 -4.79 -2.72 1.11
CA GLY A 226 -3.87 -1.65 0.75
C GLY A 226 -4.17 -0.33 1.48
N ARG A 227 -5.45 0.04 1.63
CA ARG A 227 -5.86 1.21 2.42
C ARG A 227 -5.53 1.03 3.90
N LEU A 228 -5.82 -0.16 4.45
CA LEU A 228 -5.50 -0.48 5.85
C LEU A 228 -3.99 -0.45 6.08
N SER A 229 -3.19 -1.03 5.17
CA SER A 229 -1.74 -1.01 5.22
C SER A 229 -1.19 0.43 5.26
N ALA A 230 -1.68 1.31 4.37
CA ALA A 230 -1.28 2.71 4.34
C ALA A 230 -1.65 3.43 5.65
N SER A 231 -2.89 3.27 6.13
CA SER A 231 -3.39 3.94 7.33
C SER A 231 -2.62 3.53 8.58
N ALA A 232 -2.36 2.22 8.75
CA ALA A 232 -1.59 1.69 9.87
C ALA A 232 -0.14 2.19 9.85
N THR A 233 0.49 2.16 8.67
CA THR A 233 1.87 2.64 8.52
C THR A 233 1.99 4.14 8.80
N LEU A 234 1.05 4.97 8.30
CA LEU A 234 1.01 6.40 8.58
C LEU A 234 0.85 6.69 10.08
N THR A 235 0.06 5.91 10.82
CA THR A 235 -0.10 6.04 12.28
C THR A 235 1.25 5.89 13.00
N VAL A 236 2.09 4.97 12.55
CA VAL A 236 3.43 4.78 13.11
C VAL A 236 4.37 5.93 12.75
N MET A 237 4.29 6.43 11.51
CA MET A 237 5.13 7.55 11.04
C MET A 237 4.88 8.85 11.80
N GLN A 238 3.67 9.10 12.28
CA GLN A 238 3.29 10.36 12.96
C GLN A 238 4.19 10.70 14.15
N ARG A 239 4.83 9.71 14.78
CA ARG A 239 5.75 9.92 15.90
C ARG A 239 7.15 10.37 15.49
N SER A 240 7.48 10.29 14.21
CA SER A 240 8.79 10.69 13.68
C SER A 240 8.92 12.23 13.72
N PRO A 241 9.93 12.80 14.41
CA PRO A 241 10.17 14.24 14.39
C PRO A 241 10.42 14.78 12.98
N ARG A 242 11.10 13.97 12.12
CA ARG A 242 11.33 14.32 10.72
C ARG A 242 10.01 14.40 9.95
N PHE A 243 9.10 13.42 10.12
CA PHE A 243 7.79 13.44 9.47
C PHE A 243 7.02 14.70 9.87
N GLN A 244 7.00 15.04 11.17
CA GLN A 244 6.32 16.24 11.67
C GLN A 244 6.92 17.54 11.09
N ALA A 245 8.24 17.62 10.99
CA ALA A 245 8.93 18.76 10.39
C ALA A 245 8.59 18.92 8.90
N ASP A 246 8.58 17.80 8.15
CA ASP A 246 8.24 17.80 6.71
C ASP A 246 6.75 18.12 6.49
N MET A 247 5.84 17.61 7.33
CA MET A 247 4.42 17.99 7.33
C MET A 247 4.25 19.50 7.55
N ALA A 248 4.94 20.08 8.54
CA ALA A 248 4.89 21.52 8.80
C ALA A 248 5.48 22.34 7.62
N ALA A 249 6.53 21.84 6.97
CA ALA A 249 7.11 22.51 5.81
C ALA A 249 6.16 22.48 4.60
N ALA A 250 5.52 21.34 4.34
CA ALA A 250 4.52 21.18 3.30
C ALA A 250 3.28 22.06 3.54
N LEU A 251 2.81 22.16 4.80
CA LEU A 251 1.70 23.04 5.15
C LEU A 251 2.00 24.52 4.82
N ARG A 252 3.19 25.01 5.23
CA ARG A 252 3.61 26.39 4.90
C ARG A 252 3.68 26.64 3.39
N GLU A 253 4.13 25.64 2.63
CA GLU A 253 4.19 25.71 1.16
C GLU A 253 2.79 25.79 0.56
N LEU A 254 1.85 24.94 0.99
CA LEU A 254 0.46 24.98 0.55
C LEU A 254 -0.26 26.28 0.92
N ASP A 255 0.00 26.84 2.10
CA ASP A 255 -0.59 28.13 2.50
C ASP A 255 -0.07 29.28 1.62
N ARG A 256 1.19 29.23 1.19
CA ARG A 256 1.72 30.18 0.20
C ARG A 256 1.00 30.03 -1.15
N LEU A 257 0.81 28.77 -1.62
CA LEU A 257 0.10 28.51 -2.88
C LEU A 257 -1.37 28.96 -2.83
N LYS A 258 -2.07 28.74 -1.71
CA LYS A 258 -3.44 29.23 -1.49
C LYS A 258 -3.51 30.77 -1.61
N ARG A 259 -2.60 31.50 -0.96
CA ARG A 259 -2.55 32.97 -1.04
C ARG A 259 -2.29 33.44 -2.47
N GLN A 260 -1.39 32.78 -3.20
CA GLN A 260 -1.11 33.10 -4.60
C GLN A 260 -2.33 32.82 -5.50
N ALA A 261 -3.01 31.69 -5.29
CA ALA A 261 -4.23 31.34 -6.03
C ALA A 261 -5.35 32.37 -5.75
N ALA A 262 -5.56 32.75 -4.50
CA ALA A 262 -6.56 33.76 -4.12
C ALA A 262 -6.26 35.13 -4.75
N ALA A 263 -4.99 35.53 -4.80
CA ALA A 263 -4.59 36.78 -5.46
C ALA A 263 -4.79 36.77 -6.97
N ASN A 264 -4.72 35.59 -7.59
CA ASN A 264 -4.88 35.40 -9.04
C ASN A 264 -6.30 34.97 -9.45
N SER A 265 -7.20 34.71 -8.47
CA SER A 265 -8.56 34.20 -8.76
C SER A 265 -9.50 35.31 -9.17
N ILE A 266 -9.59 35.51 -10.49
CA ILE A 266 -10.79 36.01 -11.16
C ILE A 266 -11.53 34.85 -11.88
N ILE A 267 -11.09 33.59 -11.75
CA ILE A 267 -11.62 32.43 -12.51
C ILE A 267 -11.98 31.30 -11.56
N GLY A 268 -13.25 30.83 -11.68
CA GLY A 268 -13.83 29.77 -10.87
C GLY A 268 -13.05 28.45 -10.90
N THR A 269 -13.10 27.74 -9.77
CA THR A 269 -12.46 26.44 -9.52
C THR A 269 -13.20 25.31 -10.27
N PRO A 270 -12.59 24.67 -11.28
CA PRO A 270 -13.09 23.40 -11.80
C PRO A 270 -12.65 22.28 -10.81
N GLY A 271 -13.54 21.46 -10.33
CA GLY A 271 -13.13 20.23 -9.70
C GLY A 271 -13.89 19.71 -8.47
N ASP A 272 -15.13 20.15 -8.25
CA ASP A 272 -15.93 19.66 -7.12
C ASP A 272 -16.60 18.29 -7.37
N GLN A 273 -16.42 17.69 -8.54
CA GLN A 273 -17.04 16.40 -8.83
C GLN A 273 -16.31 15.27 -8.11
N ILE A 274 -17.01 14.69 -7.13
CA ILE A 274 -16.57 13.44 -6.47
C ILE A 274 -16.79 12.29 -7.43
N ILE A 275 -15.73 11.53 -7.73
CA ILE A 275 -15.82 10.31 -8.54
C ILE A 275 -16.65 9.27 -7.77
N PRO A 276 -17.79 8.79 -8.30
CA PRO A 276 -18.61 7.79 -7.64
C PRO A 276 -17.82 6.49 -7.39
N SER A 277 -18.15 5.78 -6.30
CA SER A 277 -17.60 4.45 -6.07
C SER A 277 -18.17 3.45 -7.07
N ILE A 278 -17.34 2.49 -7.51
CA ILE A 278 -17.80 1.33 -8.30
C ILE A 278 -18.78 0.43 -7.53
N PHE A 279 -18.84 0.58 -6.21
CA PHE A 279 -19.75 -0.14 -5.32
C PHE A 279 -21.03 0.66 -4.97
N THR A 280 -21.19 1.88 -5.50
CA THR A 280 -22.41 2.67 -5.27
C THR A 280 -23.58 1.99 -6.00
N PRO A 281 -24.69 1.64 -5.30
CA PRO A 281 -25.90 1.17 -5.95
C PRO A 281 -26.41 2.22 -6.94
N GLN A 282 -26.84 1.81 -8.14
CA GLN A 282 -27.34 2.72 -9.18
C GLN A 282 -28.59 3.54 -8.78
N ASN A 283 -29.23 3.21 -7.64
CA ASN A 283 -30.45 3.80 -7.15
C ASN A 283 -30.28 4.68 -5.89
N HIS A 284 -29.09 5.14 -5.55
CA HIS A 284 -28.96 6.13 -4.49
C HIS A 284 -29.37 7.49 -5.05
N PRO A 285 -30.42 8.16 -4.51
CA PRO A 285 -30.78 9.51 -4.92
C PRO A 285 -29.56 10.41 -4.67
N GLU A 286 -29.22 11.21 -5.68
CA GLU A 286 -28.19 12.25 -5.57
C GLU A 286 -28.48 13.05 -4.28
N ARG A 287 -27.48 13.17 -3.42
CA ARG A 287 -27.58 14.10 -2.30
C ARG A 287 -27.59 15.50 -2.90
N VAL A 288 -28.80 16.04 -3.04
CA VAL A 288 -29.02 17.44 -3.35
C VAL A 288 -28.26 18.24 -2.29
N GLY A 289 -27.38 19.13 -2.73
CA GLY A 289 -26.47 19.88 -1.88
C GLY A 289 -27.19 20.67 -0.77
N ARG A 290 -26.56 20.63 0.40
CA ARG A 290 -26.75 21.64 1.43
C ARG A 290 -25.54 22.56 1.47
#